data_757c62401e48e987e05b6a785d005988
#
_entry.id   757c62401e48e987e05b6a785d005988
#
_cell.length_a   1.000
_cell.length_b   1.000
_cell.length_c   1.000
_cell.angle_alpha   90.00
_cell.angle_beta   90.00
_cell.angle_gamma   90.00
#
_symmetry.space_group_name_H-M   'P 1'
#
loop_
_entity.id
_entity.type
_entity.pdbx_description
1 polymer ?
#
loop_
_entity_poly.entity_id
_entity_poly.type
_entity_poly.pdbx_seq_one_letter_code
_entity_poly.pdbx_strand_id
1 'polypeptide(L)'
;KCKRCHADSVMMARNNLSDRMVAYYEGTYHGKVQELGYPAPVAGCGDCHTKHNILPKEDPRSSIHPDNLEANCGRCHAGFHPRFLSYQAHPDYTDRQKYPALYTTFLLMGALLIGTLAFFWFHTILWWRKVYWEHHRMEKEGIVPPSVVATGEGLQQVERFSVKYRIMHVLLVLSFFT
;
A
#
# COMPACT_ATOMS: atom_id res chain seq x y z
N LYS A 1 -21.35 11.94 9.56
CA LYS A 1 -21.93 13.30 9.50
C LYS A 1 -20.93 14.32 8.96
N CYS A 2 -19.67 14.35 9.45
CA CYS A 2 -18.66 15.35 9.06
C CYS A 2 -18.34 15.36 7.55
N LYS A 3 -18.24 14.19 6.91
CA LYS A 3 -18.00 14.05 5.47
C LYS A 3 -18.96 14.85 4.59
N ARG A 4 -20.24 14.99 5.03
CA ARG A 4 -21.27 15.68 4.21
C ARG A 4 -20.90 17.12 3.88
N CYS A 5 -20.16 17.79 4.78
CA CYS A 5 -19.69 19.16 4.59
C CYS A 5 -18.21 19.20 4.20
N HIS A 6 -17.36 18.41 4.88
CA HIS A 6 -15.91 18.45 4.67
C HIS A 6 -15.41 17.71 3.43
N ALA A 7 -16.25 16.99 2.70
CA ALA A 7 -15.97 16.46 1.38
C ALA A 7 -16.64 17.26 0.24
N ASP A 8 -17.39 18.31 0.56
CA ASP A 8 -17.98 19.21 -0.42
C ASP A 8 -16.97 20.27 -0.84
N SER A 9 -16.45 20.15 -2.08
CA SER A 9 -15.41 21.03 -2.61
C SER A 9 -15.85 22.50 -2.68
N VAL A 10 -17.12 22.75 -2.98
CA VAL A 10 -17.65 24.12 -3.07
C VAL A 10 -17.73 24.79 -1.70
N MET A 11 -18.23 24.03 -0.72
CA MET A 11 -18.33 24.51 0.68
C MET A 11 -16.95 24.74 1.27
N MET A 12 -16.03 23.79 1.08
CA MET A 12 -14.67 23.88 1.61
C MET A 12 -13.90 25.05 0.97
N ALA A 13 -13.99 25.22 -0.33
CA ALA A 13 -13.35 26.34 -1.05
C ALA A 13 -13.87 27.70 -0.58
N ARG A 14 -15.17 27.86 -0.33
CA ARG A 14 -15.78 29.09 0.20
C ARG A 14 -15.23 29.49 1.58
N ASN A 15 -14.76 28.51 2.35
CA ASN A 15 -14.21 28.71 3.68
C ASN A 15 -12.66 28.64 3.72
N ASN A 16 -11.99 28.65 2.56
CA ASN A 16 -10.54 28.48 2.44
C ASN A 16 -10.01 27.21 3.12
N LEU A 17 -10.79 26.14 3.09
CA LEU A 17 -10.42 24.84 3.63
C LEU A 17 -10.19 23.84 2.50
N SER A 18 -9.32 22.85 2.75
CA SER A 18 -9.09 21.77 1.79
C SER A 18 -10.21 20.73 1.84
N ASP A 19 -10.78 20.39 0.71
CA ASP A 19 -11.75 19.31 0.53
C ASP A 19 -11.12 17.90 0.60
N ARG A 20 -9.77 17.83 0.58
CA ARG A 20 -9.03 16.56 0.59
C ARG A 20 -8.87 15.94 1.99
N MET A 21 -9.19 16.67 3.06
CA MET A 21 -9.00 16.19 4.43
C MET A 21 -9.72 14.88 4.73
N VAL A 22 -10.92 14.71 4.19
CA VAL A 22 -11.70 13.47 4.33
C VAL A 22 -11.00 12.32 3.59
N ALA A 23 -10.57 12.53 2.34
CA ALA A 23 -9.88 11.52 1.55
C ALA A 23 -8.54 11.11 2.20
N TYR A 24 -7.81 12.05 2.77
CA TYR A 24 -6.56 11.74 3.49
C TYR A 24 -6.83 10.95 4.76
N TYR A 25 -7.86 11.28 5.53
CA TYR A 25 -8.28 10.49 6.69
C TYR A 25 -8.63 9.06 6.27
N GLU A 26 -9.42 8.89 5.21
CA GLU A 26 -9.82 7.58 4.67
C GLU A 26 -8.63 6.75 4.18
N GLY A 27 -7.55 7.38 3.78
CA GLY A 27 -6.28 6.75 3.44
C GLY A 27 -5.46 6.28 4.66
N THR A 28 -5.78 6.76 5.88
CA THR A 28 -5.08 6.35 7.10
C THR A 28 -5.55 4.98 7.61
N TYR A 29 -4.79 4.40 8.56
CA TYR A 29 -5.21 3.17 9.22
C TYR A 29 -6.57 3.32 9.91
N HIS A 30 -6.81 4.42 10.63
CA HIS A 30 -8.10 4.70 11.27
C HIS A 30 -9.25 4.73 10.25
N GLY A 31 -9.06 5.43 9.12
CA GLY A 31 -10.06 5.52 8.06
C GLY A 31 -10.34 4.17 7.41
N LYS A 32 -9.30 3.36 7.13
CA LYS A 32 -9.46 2.03 6.54
C LYS A 32 -10.18 1.06 7.48
N VAL A 33 -9.83 1.02 8.75
CA VAL A 33 -10.50 0.17 9.74
C VAL A 33 -11.97 0.58 9.90
N GLN A 34 -12.26 1.89 9.89
CA GLN A 34 -13.63 2.40 9.95
C GLN A 34 -14.44 2.01 8.70
N GLU A 35 -13.83 2.09 7.50
CA GLU A 35 -14.46 1.71 6.23
C GLU A 35 -14.79 0.21 6.18
N LEU A 36 -13.89 -0.63 6.66
CA LEU A 36 -14.05 -2.08 6.70
C LEU A 36 -15.07 -2.55 7.77
N GLY A 37 -15.56 -1.65 8.63
CA GLY A 37 -16.50 -2.00 9.69
C GLY A 37 -15.90 -2.96 10.73
N TYR A 38 -14.61 -2.87 10.99
CA TYR A 38 -13.94 -3.74 11.96
C TYR A 38 -14.56 -3.55 13.36
N PRO A 39 -14.80 -4.62 14.13
CA PRO A 39 -15.51 -4.56 15.40
C PRO A 39 -14.78 -3.82 16.52
N ALA A 40 -13.48 -3.53 16.35
CA ALA A 40 -12.70 -2.76 17.31
C ALA A 40 -13.06 -1.25 17.25
N PRO A 41 -13.09 -0.55 18.41
CA PRO A 41 -13.27 0.88 18.41
C PRO A 41 -12.12 1.56 17.65
N VAL A 42 -12.47 2.39 16.68
CA VAL A 42 -11.50 3.15 15.88
C VAL A 42 -11.84 4.63 15.92
N ALA A 43 -10.80 5.48 16.01
CA ALA A 43 -10.98 6.93 16.09
C ALA A 43 -11.54 7.50 14.78
N GLY A 44 -12.72 8.09 14.84
CA GLY A 44 -13.30 8.89 13.77
C GLY A 44 -12.95 10.38 13.93
N CYS A 45 -13.43 11.21 12.99
CA CYS A 45 -13.17 12.66 13.01
C CYS A 45 -13.48 13.31 14.37
N GLY A 46 -14.63 13.01 14.98
CA GLY A 46 -15.06 13.62 16.24
C GLY A 46 -14.34 13.11 17.48
N ASP A 47 -13.56 12.03 17.37
CA ASP A 47 -12.77 11.51 18.50
C ASP A 47 -11.45 12.26 18.65
N CYS A 48 -10.92 12.81 17.53
CA CYS A 48 -9.77 13.71 17.55
C CYS A 48 -10.19 15.18 17.66
N HIS A 49 -11.16 15.62 16.87
CA HIS A 49 -11.55 17.03 16.73
C HIS A 49 -12.66 17.48 17.66
N THR A 50 -13.20 16.61 18.51
CA THR A 50 -14.47 16.82 19.25
C THR A 50 -15.69 16.92 18.32
N LYS A 51 -16.89 17.11 18.87
CA LYS A 51 -18.15 17.11 18.09
C LYS A 51 -18.81 18.48 17.99
N HIS A 52 -18.59 19.35 18.94
CA HIS A 52 -19.25 20.63 19.09
C HIS A 52 -18.32 21.82 19.15
N ASN A 53 -17.09 21.63 19.63
CA ASN A 53 -16.10 22.68 19.81
C ASN A 53 -14.85 22.35 18.95
N ILE A 54 -15.03 22.42 17.64
CA ILE A 54 -13.97 22.15 16.67
C ILE A 54 -13.15 23.41 16.47
N LEU A 55 -12.04 23.50 17.18
CA LEU A 55 -11.11 24.63 17.13
C LEU A 55 -9.92 24.33 16.22
N PRO A 56 -9.31 25.37 15.62
CA PRO A 56 -8.08 25.20 14.85
C PRO A 56 -6.95 24.72 15.76
N LYS A 57 -5.96 24.05 15.20
CA LYS A 57 -4.85 23.44 15.97
C LYS A 57 -3.98 24.46 16.72
N GLU A 58 -4.03 25.72 16.32
CA GLU A 58 -3.31 26.83 16.92
C GLU A 58 -3.97 27.35 18.22
N ASP A 59 -5.23 27.04 18.44
CA ASP A 59 -5.95 27.41 19.68
C ASP A 59 -5.56 26.45 20.82
N PRO A 60 -5.03 26.93 21.96
CA PRO A 60 -4.64 26.07 23.09
C PRO A 60 -5.78 25.21 23.66
N ARG A 61 -7.04 25.60 23.42
CA ARG A 61 -8.23 24.86 23.85
C ARG A 61 -8.59 23.75 22.89
N SER A 62 -7.98 23.68 21.69
CA SER A 62 -8.25 22.66 20.70
C SER A 62 -7.79 21.29 21.18
N SER A 63 -8.61 20.26 20.99
CA SER A 63 -8.23 18.88 21.31
C SER A 63 -7.05 18.37 20.47
N ILE A 64 -6.76 19.03 19.34
CA ILE A 64 -5.65 18.71 18.44
C ILE A 64 -4.48 19.70 18.56
N HIS A 65 -4.51 20.61 19.55
CA HIS A 65 -3.34 21.42 19.89
C HIS A 65 -2.17 20.51 20.32
N PRO A 66 -0.92 20.82 19.97
CA PRO A 66 0.23 19.98 20.31
C PRO A 66 0.28 19.54 21.78
N ASP A 67 0.01 20.46 22.70
CA ASP A 67 0.03 20.18 24.14
C ASP A 67 -1.10 19.24 24.61
N ASN A 68 -2.17 19.12 23.83
CA ASN A 68 -3.33 18.30 24.17
C ASN A 68 -3.31 16.93 23.48
N LEU A 69 -2.39 16.72 22.53
CA LEU A 69 -2.33 15.47 21.74
C LEU A 69 -2.06 14.26 22.62
N GLU A 70 -1.21 14.38 23.64
CA GLU A 70 -0.91 13.26 24.54
C GLU A 70 -2.18 12.77 25.24
N ALA A 71 -2.95 13.66 25.80
CA ALA A 71 -4.21 13.33 26.46
C ALA A 71 -5.26 12.80 25.45
N ASN A 72 -5.30 13.38 24.25
CA ASN A 72 -6.27 12.99 23.23
C ASN A 72 -5.98 11.61 22.64
N CYS A 73 -4.74 11.35 22.21
CA CYS A 73 -4.33 10.05 21.66
C CYS A 73 -4.27 8.96 22.73
N GLY A 74 -3.83 9.32 23.95
CA GLY A 74 -3.68 8.40 25.08
C GLY A 74 -4.97 7.75 25.56
N ARG A 75 -6.13 8.29 25.22
CA ARG A 75 -7.43 7.67 25.52
C ARG A 75 -7.58 6.28 24.88
N CYS A 76 -6.95 6.05 23.74
CA CYS A 76 -7.00 4.78 23.03
C CYS A 76 -5.62 4.11 22.94
N HIS A 77 -4.54 4.88 22.89
CA HIS A 77 -3.17 4.43 22.78
C HIS A 77 -2.42 4.53 24.10
N ALA A 78 -2.64 3.59 25.00
CA ALA A 78 -1.95 3.57 26.30
C ALA A 78 -0.44 3.26 26.11
N GLY A 79 0.42 4.04 26.80
CA GLY A 79 1.87 3.77 26.84
C GLY A 79 2.61 4.01 25.51
N PHE A 80 2.08 4.81 24.60
CA PHE A 80 2.75 5.13 23.35
C PHE A 80 4.05 5.95 23.58
N HIS A 81 5.00 5.79 22.66
CA HIS A 81 6.24 6.56 22.67
C HIS A 81 5.98 8.01 22.24
N PRO A 82 6.63 9.05 22.83
CA PRO A 82 6.39 10.46 22.48
C PRO A 82 6.51 10.80 20.98
N ARG A 83 7.34 10.08 20.23
CA ARG A 83 7.42 10.24 18.76
C ARG A 83 6.10 9.92 18.04
N PHE A 84 5.20 9.18 18.65
CA PHE A 84 3.88 8.91 18.09
C PHE A 84 3.07 10.20 17.90
N LEU A 85 3.29 11.22 18.71
CA LEU A 85 2.62 12.52 18.59
C LEU A 85 3.04 13.32 17.35
N SER A 86 4.14 12.94 16.70
CA SER A 86 4.54 13.53 15.41
C SER A 86 3.76 12.97 14.21
N TYR A 87 2.85 12.03 14.45
CA TYR A 87 2.00 11.44 13.40
C TYR A 87 1.12 12.51 12.74
N GLN A 88 1.12 12.49 11.40
CA GLN A 88 0.31 13.39 10.59
C GLN A 88 -0.98 12.67 10.19
N ALA A 89 -2.10 13.07 10.77
CA ALA A 89 -3.40 12.43 10.53
C ALA A 89 -3.98 12.72 9.12
N HIS A 90 -3.52 13.79 8.47
CA HIS A 90 -3.96 14.22 7.14
C HIS A 90 -2.75 14.56 6.24
N PRO A 91 -1.84 13.59 5.97
CA PRO A 91 -0.68 13.86 5.15
C PRO A 91 -1.07 13.95 3.67
N ASP A 92 -0.63 15.02 3.00
CA ASP A 92 -0.74 15.14 1.56
C ASP A 92 0.57 14.73 0.89
N TYR A 93 0.63 13.49 0.40
CA TYR A 93 1.81 12.99 -0.30
C TYR A 93 2.02 13.65 -1.68
N THR A 94 1.09 14.48 -2.16
CA THR A 94 1.21 15.24 -3.40
C THR A 94 1.72 16.66 -3.18
N ASP A 95 1.70 17.16 -1.94
CA ASP A 95 2.20 18.49 -1.58
C ASP A 95 3.72 18.44 -1.30
N ARG A 96 4.49 18.80 -2.35
CA ARG A 96 5.96 18.87 -2.27
C ARG A 96 6.46 19.93 -1.31
N GLN A 97 5.72 21.03 -1.14
CA GLN A 97 6.19 22.16 -0.33
C GLN A 97 6.06 21.84 1.15
N LYS A 98 4.89 21.33 1.55
CA LYS A 98 4.59 21.02 2.94
C LYS A 98 5.18 19.68 3.42
N TYR A 99 5.23 18.69 2.54
CA TYR A 99 5.67 17.33 2.86
C TYR A 99 6.73 16.79 1.88
N PRO A 100 7.90 17.44 1.76
CA PRO A 100 8.91 17.09 0.74
C PRO A 100 9.42 15.64 0.86
N ALA A 101 9.62 15.14 2.08
CA ALA A 101 10.07 13.76 2.32
C ALA A 101 9.01 12.75 1.87
N LEU A 102 7.75 12.98 2.22
CA LEU A 102 6.63 12.11 1.84
C LEU A 102 6.43 12.07 0.34
N TYR A 103 6.47 13.25 -0.31
CA TYR A 103 6.39 13.37 -1.76
C TYR A 103 7.51 12.61 -2.47
N THR A 104 8.76 12.78 -2.01
CA THR A 104 9.91 12.08 -2.59
C THR A 104 9.80 10.57 -2.42
N THR A 105 9.41 10.11 -1.24
CA THR A 105 9.18 8.69 -0.98
C THR A 105 8.08 8.12 -1.88
N PHE A 106 6.97 8.84 -2.03
CA PHE A 106 5.88 8.45 -2.94
C PHE A 106 6.38 8.28 -4.38
N LEU A 107 7.17 9.25 -4.90
CA LEU A 107 7.72 9.16 -6.25
C LEU A 107 8.70 7.97 -6.41
N LEU A 108 9.60 7.78 -5.45
CA LEU A 108 10.58 6.69 -5.50
C LEU A 108 9.89 5.32 -5.44
N MET A 109 8.93 5.14 -4.55
CA MET A 109 8.17 3.89 -4.44
C MET A 109 7.32 3.65 -5.69
N GLY A 110 6.68 4.69 -6.24
CA GLY A 110 5.95 4.62 -7.50
C GLY A 110 6.85 4.25 -8.68
N ALA A 111 8.00 4.87 -8.80
CA ALA A 111 8.98 4.57 -9.85
C ALA A 111 9.53 3.14 -9.73
N LEU A 112 9.82 2.68 -8.50
CA LEU A 112 10.25 1.30 -8.24
C LEU A 112 9.17 0.29 -8.66
N LEU A 113 7.93 0.54 -8.26
CA LEU A 113 6.80 -0.33 -8.60
C LEU A 113 6.59 -0.40 -10.12
N ILE A 114 6.50 0.75 -10.78
CA ILE A 114 6.31 0.82 -12.24
C ILE A 114 7.50 0.19 -12.96
N GLY A 115 8.73 0.48 -12.53
CA GLY A 115 9.94 -0.06 -13.11
C GLY A 115 10.03 -1.57 -13.02
N THR A 116 9.73 -2.15 -11.87
CA THR A 116 9.70 -3.61 -11.68
C THR A 116 8.63 -4.27 -12.53
N LEU A 117 7.41 -3.74 -12.55
CA LEU A 117 6.33 -4.27 -13.38
C LEU A 117 6.67 -4.18 -14.87
N ALA A 118 7.19 -3.04 -15.33
CA ALA A 118 7.59 -2.84 -16.72
C ALA A 118 8.71 -3.81 -17.13
N PHE A 119 9.72 -4.00 -16.26
CA PHE A 119 10.80 -4.94 -16.49
C PHE A 119 10.29 -6.38 -16.66
N PHE A 120 9.45 -6.86 -15.75
CA PHE A 120 8.92 -8.21 -15.81
C PHE A 120 7.96 -8.40 -16.99
N TRP A 121 7.17 -7.38 -17.32
CA TRP A 121 6.30 -7.38 -18.50
C TRP A 121 7.12 -7.52 -19.79
N PHE A 122 8.15 -6.69 -19.93
CA PHE A 122 9.03 -6.72 -21.08
C PHE A 122 9.75 -8.06 -21.21
N HIS A 123 10.28 -8.59 -20.09
CA HIS A 123 10.90 -9.91 -20.05
C HIS A 123 9.90 -11.01 -20.47
N THR A 124 8.68 -10.96 -19.99
CA THR A 124 7.63 -11.94 -20.32
C THR A 124 7.27 -11.89 -21.80
N ILE A 125 7.15 -10.70 -22.39
CA ILE A 125 6.88 -10.52 -23.82
C ILE A 125 8.02 -11.09 -24.67
N LEU A 126 9.28 -10.80 -24.30
CA LEU A 126 10.44 -11.33 -25.02
C LEU A 126 10.50 -12.86 -24.94
N TRP A 127 10.25 -13.41 -23.74
CA TRP A 127 10.21 -14.87 -23.55
C TRP A 127 9.07 -15.50 -24.37
N TRP A 128 7.87 -14.95 -24.32
CA TRP A 128 6.73 -15.42 -25.09
C TRP A 128 7.01 -15.37 -26.61
N ARG A 129 7.60 -14.27 -27.08
CA ARG A 129 8.01 -14.13 -28.48
C ARG A 129 9.01 -15.23 -28.88
N LYS A 130 10.02 -15.49 -28.02
CA LYS A 130 10.99 -16.56 -28.27
C LYS A 130 10.32 -17.92 -28.37
N VAL A 131 9.49 -18.28 -27.38
CA VAL A 131 8.77 -19.57 -27.36
C VAL A 131 7.86 -19.70 -28.57
N TYR A 132 7.15 -18.65 -28.94
CA TYR A 132 6.29 -18.64 -30.13
C TYR A 132 7.06 -18.93 -31.42
N TRP A 133 8.20 -18.28 -31.63
CA TRP A 133 9.04 -18.51 -32.80
C TRP A 133 9.69 -19.89 -32.79
N GLU A 134 10.14 -20.37 -31.64
CA GLU A 134 10.68 -21.72 -31.49
C GLU A 134 9.62 -22.80 -31.83
N HIS A 135 8.40 -22.63 -31.34
CA HIS A 135 7.29 -23.53 -31.63
C HIS A 135 6.97 -23.56 -33.13
N HIS A 136 6.83 -22.41 -33.77
CA HIS A 136 6.60 -22.35 -35.22
C HIS A 136 7.75 -22.91 -36.04
N ARG A 137 8.99 -22.75 -35.60
CA ARG A 137 10.13 -23.37 -36.28
C ARG A 137 10.08 -24.89 -36.17
N MET A 138 9.84 -25.44 -34.99
CA MET A 138 9.73 -26.87 -34.77
C MET A 138 8.59 -27.48 -35.59
N GLU A 139 7.46 -26.80 -35.65
CA GLU A 139 6.32 -27.24 -36.48
C GLU A 139 6.68 -27.30 -37.96
N LYS A 140 7.39 -26.30 -38.50
CA LYS A 140 7.86 -26.29 -39.92
C LYS A 140 8.90 -27.35 -40.22
N GLU A 141 9.76 -27.66 -39.26
CA GLU A 141 10.84 -28.65 -39.39
C GLU A 141 10.36 -30.09 -39.09
N GLY A 142 9.07 -30.27 -38.71
CA GLY A 142 8.51 -31.56 -38.31
C GLY A 142 9.11 -32.14 -37.03
N ILE A 143 9.72 -31.27 -36.20
CA ILE A 143 10.35 -31.66 -34.93
C ILE A 143 9.29 -31.76 -33.86
N VAL A 144 9.08 -32.95 -33.31
CA VAL A 144 8.16 -33.16 -32.19
C VAL A 144 8.77 -32.60 -30.91
N PRO A 145 8.09 -31.68 -30.17
CA PRO A 145 8.63 -31.12 -28.92
C PRO A 145 8.94 -32.23 -27.89
N PRO A 146 9.99 -32.10 -27.09
CA PRO A 146 10.41 -33.13 -26.11
C PRO A 146 9.31 -33.55 -25.13
N SER A 147 8.33 -32.71 -24.91
CA SER A 147 7.17 -32.99 -24.03
C SER A 147 6.20 -34.05 -24.58
N VAL A 148 6.26 -34.33 -25.87
CA VAL A 148 5.37 -35.32 -26.56
C VAL A 148 6.08 -36.65 -26.76
N VAL A 149 7.41 -36.69 -26.71
CA VAL A 149 8.22 -37.91 -26.92
C VAL A 149 8.25 -38.81 -25.66
N ALA A 150 7.67 -38.42 -24.56
CA ALA A 150 7.77 -39.10 -23.28
C ALA A 150 6.69 -40.17 -23.02
N THR A 151 6.15 -40.81 -24.08
CA THR A 151 5.24 -41.95 -23.94
C THR A 151 5.89 -43.24 -24.49
N GLY A 152 6.88 -43.74 -23.80
CA GLY A 152 7.45 -45.02 -24.05
C GLY A 152 8.82 -45.21 -23.42
N GLU A 153 8.93 -46.14 -22.51
CA GLU A 153 10.16 -46.71 -21.93
C GLU A 153 11.35 -45.76 -21.71
N GLY A 154 11.43 -45.24 -20.49
CA GLY A 154 12.61 -44.49 -20.02
C GLY A 154 12.37 -43.04 -19.67
N LEU A 155 11.31 -42.73 -18.91
CA LEU A 155 11.18 -41.44 -18.20
C LEU A 155 12.33 -41.31 -17.21
N GLN A 156 13.49 -40.77 -17.65
CA GLN A 156 14.46 -40.26 -16.71
C GLN A 156 13.82 -39.08 -15.97
N GLN A 157 13.50 -39.30 -14.72
CA GLN A 157 13.07 -38.20 -13.85
C GLN A 157 14.23 -37.22 -13.72
N VAL A 158 14.12 -36.10 -14.42
CA VAL A 158 15.07 -34.99 -14.27
C VAL A 158 14.70 -34.25 -13.00
N GLU A 159 15.62 -34.22 -12.05
CA GLU A 159 15.46 -33.44 -10.82
C GLU A 159 15.36 -31.95 -11.17
N ARG A 160 14.13 -31.41 -11.16
CA ARG A 160 13.83 -30.04 -11.59
C ARG A 160 14.42 -29.00 -10.65
N PHE A 161 14.52 -29.32 -9.36
CA PHE A 161 15.17 -28.52 -8.33
C PHE A 161 15.97 -29.40 -7.40
N SER A 162 17.25 -29.12 -7.22
CA SER A 162 18.05 -29.82 -6.21
C SER A 162 17.51 -29.56 -4.81
N VAL A 163 17.76 -30.47 -3.88
CA VAL A 163 17.32 -30.39 -2.48
C VAL A 163 17.67 -29.04 -1.86
N LYS A 164 18.82 -28.48 -2.19
CA LYS A 164 19.29 -27.15 -1.75
C LYS A 164 18.28 -26.04 -2.11
N TYR A 165 17.81 -26.01 -3.37
CA TYR A 165 16.84 -25.00 -3.82
C TYR A 165 15.45 -25.23 -3.22
N ARG A 166 15.05 -26.46 -2.95
CA ARG A 166 13.79 -26.76 -2.24
C ARG A 166 13.83 -26.24 -0.81
N ILE A 167 14.94 -26.46 -0.09
CA ILE A 167 15.13 -25.96 1.28
C ILE A 167 15.13 -24.43 1.29
N MET A 168 15.86 -23.78 0.38
CA MET A 168 15.85 -22.32 0.26
C MET A 168 14.44 -21.78 0.00
N HIS A 169 13.68 -22.43 -0.86
CA HIS A 169 12.30 -22.01 -1.15
C HIS A 169 11.39 -22.15 0.08
N VAL A 170 11.49 -23.25 0.81
CA VAL A 170 10.74 -23.46 2.06
C VAL A 170 11.11 -22.41 3.10
N LEU A 171 12.40 -22.12 3.30
CA LEU A 171 12.86 -21.08 4.24
C LEU A 171 12.34 -19.68 3.84
N LEU A 172 12.34 -19.39 2.55
CA LEU A 172 11.81 -18.12 2.04
C LEU A 172 10.29 -18.01 2.29
N VAL A 173 9.53 -19.08 2.02
CA VAL A 173 8.09 -19.10 2.30
C VAL A 173 7.82 -18.95 3.79
N LEU A 174 8.54 -19.68 4.65
CA LEU A 174 8.38 -19.58 6.10
C LEU A 174 8.69 -18.19 6.64
N SER A 175 9.68 -17.47 6.05
CA SER A 175 10.03 -16.11 6.46
C SER A 175 8.92 -15.08 6.16
N PHE A 176 7.94 -15.39 5.31
CA PHE A 176 6.78 -14.54 5.06
C PHE A 176 5.64 -14.73 6.08
N PHE A 177 5.68 -15.81 6.85
CA PHE A 177 4.63 -16.15 7.83
C PHE A 177 5.09 -15.97 9.29
N THR A 178 6.33 -15.55 9.53
CA THR A 178 6.87 -15.20 10.84
C THR A 178 7.11 -13.70 10.96
#